data_7d4f2fbb3482c46c149365c9916c85fb
#
_entry.id   7d4f2fbb3482c46c149365c9916c85fb
#
_cell.length_a   1.000
_cell.length_b   1.000
_cell.length_c   1.000
_cell.angle_alpha   90.00
_cell.angle_beta   90.00
_cell.angle_gamma   90.00
#
_symmetry.space_group_name_H-M   'P 1'
#
loop_
_entity.id
_entity.type
_entity.pdbx_description
1 polymer ?
#
loop_
_entity_poly.entity_id
_entity_poly.type
_entity_poly.pdbx_seq_one_letter_code
_entity_poly.pdbx_strand_id
1 'polypeptide(L)'
;TKIAKNDAVSSTKVNGITKRRYFTPEHKVLDLPDLIGHLKKSWQQFVQEELGEIFAEMNPIEDYTGQKLSIEFRDYRFGEPKGSDREAMNDNVSFEAPLYVNVELTNKLTGEVKTSELYLGDYPWMTERGTFVVNGSERVVVSQLIRSAGIFFTAERIGDRNYYGAKMIPGRGAWLEFETAANGAIYVKIDRRRKIAVTTLLRALGYGTNTSLKELFKDIDNGDVNYIDAIIEKDTSRGTNEALIEVFRKIRPGDLATVDNAKTMVERMFFDFKRFDVSRVGRYKINQRLGFDIPNTAENRVLRLEDLIAIISEIIRLNNTQEPADDIDAFHNRRVKMVGELVGRQFRVGMLRMDRNIRDRMSVADIDAVTP
;
A
#
# COMPACT_ATOMS: atom_id res chain seq x y z
N THR A 1 -1.38 6.24 66.44
CA THR A 1 -1.19 6.33 64.98
C THR A 1 -0.79 7.75 64.63
N LYS A 2 0.51 8.00 64.45
CA LYS A 2 1.07 9.29 64.02
C LYS A 2 0.80 9.45 62.53
N ILE A 3 -0.04 10.39 62.17
CA ILE A 3 -0.14 10.91 60.81
C ILE A 3 1.08 11.78 60.60
N ALA A 4 1.99 11.31 59.76
CA ALA A 4 3.14 12.09 59.34
C ALA A 4 2.65 13.30 58.50
N LYS A 5 2.94 14.50 58.98
CA LYS A 5 2.83 15.73 58.19
C LYS A 5 3.89 15.68 57.10
N ASN A 6 3.52 15.39 55.89
CA ASN A 6 4.35 15.63 54.73
C ASN A 6 3.96 16.99 54.11
N ASP A 7 4.55 18.05 54.67
CA ASP A 7 4.56 19.37 54.03
C ASP A 7 5.75 19.46 53.06
N ALA A 8 5.64 18.81 51.92
CA ALA A 8 6.58 19.01 50.84
C ALA A 8 5.90 19.78 49.69
N VAL A 9 5.72 21.08 49.92
CA VAL A 9 5.38 22.01 48.84
C VAL A 9 6.69 22.51 48.24
N SER A 10 7.16 21.85 47.16
CA SER A 10 8.31 22.38 46.41
C SER A 10 7.84 23.57 45.57
N SER A 11 8.32 24.75 45.90
CA SER A 11 8.07 25.96 45.12
C SER A 11 9.28 26.26 44.25
N THR A 12 9.19 26.02 42.96
CA THR A 12 10.24 26.42 42.02
C THR A 12 9.96 27.85 41.54
N LYS A 13 10.91 28.76 41.76
CA LYS A 13 10.89 30.12 41.17
C LYS A 13 11.31 30.01 39.71
N VAL A 14 10.39 30.29 38.79
CA VAL A 14 10.71 30.54 37.39
C VAL A 14 10.56 32.04 37.15
N ASN A 15 11.69 32.73 36.91
CA ASN A 15 11.78 34.16 36.50
C ASN A 15 10.91 35.17 37.26
N GLY A 16 10.90 35.09 38.58
CA GLY A 16 10.45 36.19 39.46
C GLY A 16 8.94 36.43 39.54
N ILE A 17 8.08 35.79 38.78
CA ILE A 17 6.70 36.26 38.58
C ILE A 17 5.61 35.30 39.08
N THR A 18 5.83 34.00 39.20
CA THR A 18 4.77 33.10 39.72
C THR A 18 5.33 31.92 40.51
N LYS A 19 4.92 31.75 41.75
CA LYS A 19 5.14 30.52 42.51
C LYS A 19 4.16 29.46 42.02
N ARG A 20 4.62 28.41 41.31
CA ARG A 20 3.81 27.24 41.01
C ARG A 20 3.65 26.39 42.27
N ARG A 21 2.43 26.09 42.63
CA ARG A 21 2.08 25.20 43.74
C ARG A 21 1.78 23.80 43.15
N TYR A 22 2.57 22.82 43.55
CA TYR A 22 2.36 21.43 43.17
C TYR A 22 1.52 20.76 44.24
N PHE A 23 0.38 20.19 43.86
CA PHE A 23 -0.53 19.47 44.75
C PHE A 23 -0.32 17.96 44.73
N THR A 24 0.59 17.47 43.88
CA THR A 24 0.94 16.06 43.78
C THR A 24 2.20 15.76 44.58
N PRO A 25 2.33 14.56 45.22
CA PRO A 25 3.56 14.15 45.89
C PRO A 25 4.74 14.15 44.93
N GLU A 26 5.95 14.38 45.48
CA GLU A 26 7.21 14.46 44.68
C GLU A 26 7.56 13.18 43.91
N HIS A 27 6.99 12.03 44.33
CA HIS A 27 7.19 10.77 43.63
C HIS A 27 6.22 10.65 42.48
N LYS A 28 6.72 10.79 41.25
CA LYS A 28 5.98 10.44 40.04
C LYS A 28 5.69 8.94 40.07
N VAL A 29 4.43 8.56 40.09
CA VAL A 29 4.01 7.15 39.97
C VAL A 29 4.11 6.68 38.52
N LEU A 30 3.84 7.59 37.59
CA LEU A 30 3.93 7.35 36.16
C LEU A 30 4.52 8.59 35.47
N ASP A 31 5.31 8.36 34.41
CA ASP A 31 5.76 9.44 33.55
C ASP A 31 4.60 9.98 32.72
N LEU A 32 4.64 11.28 32.41
CA LEU A 32 3.67 11.89 31.52
C LEU A 32 3.80 11.25 30.13
N PRO A 33 2.70 10.76 29.53
CA PRO A 33 2.76 10.22 28.18
C PRO A 33 3.13 11.31 27.16
N ASP A 34 4.01 10.99 26.22
CA ASP A 34 4.28 11.86 25.08
C ASP A 34 3.10 11.79 24.10
N LEU A 35 2.24 12.82 24.13
CA LEU A 35 1.03 12.89 23.32
C LEU A 35 1.32 12.96 21.80
N ILE A 36 2.52 13.37 21.41
CA ILE A 36 2.96 13.43 20.01
C ILE A 36 3.97 12.33 19.66
N GLY A 37 4.26 11.44 20.60
CA GLY A 37 5.23 10.36 20.41
C GLY A 37 4.91 9.45 19.23
N HIS A 38 3.63 9.25 18.91
CA HIS A 38 3.20 8.48 17.74
C HIS A 38 3.61 9.15 16.42
N LEU A 39 3.55 10.48 16.31
CA LEU A 39 4.01 11.22 15.12
C LEU A 39 5.51 11.10 14.95
N LYS A 40 6.28 11.33 16.05
CA LYS A 40 7.74 11.23 16.05
C LYS A 40 8.21 9.82 15.69
N LYS A 41 7.59 8.78 16.30
CA LYS A 41 7.89 7.38 15.97
C LYS A 41 7.64 7.05 14.51
N SER A 42 6.50 7.48 13.98
CA SER A 42 6.18 7.26 12.57
C SER A 42 7.16 7.95 11.63
N TRP A 43 7.61 9.16 11.96
CA TRP A 43 8.63 9.86 11.21
C TRP A 43 10.00 9.16 11.29
N GLN A 44 10.42 8.75 12.49
CA GLN A 44 11.66 8.00 12.67
C GLN A 44 11.65 6.69 11.91
N GLN A 45 10.54 5.96 11.93
CA GLN A 45 10.37 4.72 11.16
C GLN A 45 10.49 4.97 9.65
N PHE A 46 9.89 6.05 9.14
CA PHE A 46 10.05 6.44 7.73
C PHE A 46 11.52 6.70 7.39
N VAL A 47 12.22 7.51 8.19
CA VAL A 47 13.61 7.91 7.93
C VAL A 47 14.59 6.73 8.07
N GLN A 48 14.36 5.80 9.01
CA GLN A 48 15.31 4.73 9.34
C GLN A 48 15.05 3.43 8.58
N GLU A 49 13.79 3.13 8.26
CA GLU A 49 13.37 1.84 7.69
C GLU A 49 12.70 1.98 6.32
N GLU A 50 11.56 2.71 6.27
CA GLU A 50 10.71 2.74 5.06
C GLU A 50 11.41 3.36 3.85
N LEU A 51 12.27 4.36 4.08
CA LEU A 51 13.03 5.01 3.01
C LEU A 51 14.01 4.02 2.35
N GLY A 52 14.69 3.20 3.17
CA GLY A 52 15.55 2.11 2.68
C GLY A 52 14.76 1.05 1.90
N GLU A 53 13.57 0.67 2.41
CA GLU A 53 12.68 -0.25 1.69
C GLU A 53 12.27 0.32 0.32
N ILE A 54 12.01 1.64 0.22
CA ILE A 54 11.65 2.29 -1.04
C ILE A 54 12.83 2.25 -2.04
N PHE A 55 14.06 2.53 -1.59
CA PHE A 55 15.24 2.41 -2.45
C PHE A 55 15.47 0.97 -2.91
N ALA A 56 15.34 0.01 -2.01
CA ALA A 56 15.47 -1.41 -2.34
C ALA A 56 14.41 -1.88 -3.35
N GLU A 57 13.17 -1.41 -3.25
CA GLU A 57 12.13 -1.71 -4.23
C GLU A 57 12.42 -1.12 -5.63
N MET A 58 13.09 0.03 -5.71
CA MET A 58 13.46 0.63 -7.00
C MET A 58 14.60 -0.11 -7.68
N ASN A 59 15.47 -0.73 -6.91
CA ASN A 59 16.64 -1.44 -7.40
C ASN A 59 16.30 -2.75 -8.15
N PRO A 60 17.07 -3.12 -9.18
CA PRO A 60 17.90 -2.24 -9.98
C PRO A 60 17.07 -1.41 -10.98
N ILE A 61 17.55 -0.20 -11.35
CA ILE A 61 17.01 0.55 -12.47
C ILE A 61 17.87 0.22 -13.70
N GLU A 62 17.27 -0.44 -14.67
CA GLU A 62 17.93 -0.89 -15.88
C GLU A 62 17.42 -0.12 -17.10
N ASP A 63 18.22 -0.03 -18.16
CA ASP A 63 17.78 0.46 -19.45
C ASP A 63 16.62 -0.42 -20.00
N TYR A 64 15.89 0.06 -21.01
CA TYR A 64 14.74 -0.67 -21.55
C TYR A 64 15.08 -2.04 -22.13
N THR A 65 16.34 -2.25 -22.53
CA THR A 65 16.82 -3.54 -23.02
C THR A 65 17.33 -4.45 -21.89
N GLY A 66 17.65 -3.87 -20.74
CA GLY A 66 18.23 -4.56 -19.59
C GLY A 66 19.67 -5.06 -19.80
N GLN A 67 20.32 -4.63 -20.89
CA GLN A 67 21.60 -5.20 -21.32
C GLN A 67 22.80 -4.23 -21.24
N LYS A 68 22.55 -2.92 -21.15
CA LYS A 68 23.59 -1.91 -21.25
C LYS A 68 24.04 -1.37 -19.91
N LEU A 69 23.11 -0.78 -19.18
CA LEU A 69 23.40 -0.03 -17.96
C LEU A 69 22.43 -0.46 -16.82
N SER A 70 22.95 -0.47 -15.61
CA SER A 70 22.18 -0.71 -14.38
C SER A 70 22.59 0.31 -13.32
N ILE A 71 21.62 0.91 -12.65
CA ILE A 71 21.82 1.79 -11.51
C ILE A 71 21.23 1.13 -10.28
N GLU A 72 21.99 1.16 -9.19
CA GLU A 72 21.54 0.69 -7.88
C GLU A 72 21.78 1.77 -6.82
N PHE A 73 20.74 2.03 -6.02
CA PHE A 73 20.86 2.82 -4.81
C PHE A 73 21.35 1.92 -3.67
N ARG A 74 22.45 2.33 -3.01
CA ARG A 74 23.03 1.57 -1.90
C ARG A 74 22.59 2.19 -0.56
N ASP A 75 23.46 2.94 0.05
CA ASP A 75 23.21 3.59 1.32
C ASP A 75 22.69 5.02 1.15
N TYR A 76 21.93 5.49 2.11
CA TYR A 76 21.46 6.87 2.14
C TYR A 76 21.75 7.49 3.52
N ARG A 77 21.89 8.80 3.53
CA ARG A 77 22.00 9.58 4.76
C ARG A 77 21.34 10.94 4.60
N PHE A 78 20.80 11.42 5.67
CA PHE A 78 20.45 12.83 5.78
C PHE A 78 21.64 13.61 6.34
N GLY A 79 21.87 14.80 5.79
CA GLY A 79 22.76 15.77 6.39
C GLY A 79 22.09 16.50 7.55
N GLU A 80 22.83 17.40 8.19
CA GLU A 80 22.27 18.24 9.23
C GLU A 80 21.25 19.22 8.64
N PRO A 81 20.11 19.44 9.34
CA PRO A 81 19.15 20.45 8.90
C PRO A 81 19.77 21.84 8.80
N LYS A 82 19.33 22.63 7.82
CA LYS A 82 19.81 24.00 7.60
C LYS A 82 19.27 24.93 8.69
N GLY A 83 20.09 25.25 9.68
CA GLY A 83 19.71 26.11 10.79
C GLY A 83 18.74 25.48 11.78
N SER A 84 18.04 26.31 12.52
CA SER A 84 17.00 25.88 13.47
C SER A 84 15.59 26.09 12.89
N ASP A 85 14.61 25.38 13.47
CA ASP A 85 13.20 25.53 13.10
C ASP A 85 12.68 26.98 13.34
N ARG A 86 13.22 27.67 14.36
CA ARG A 86 12.86 29.06 14.68
C ARG A 86 13.44 30.05 13.66
N GLU A 87 14.69 29.85 13.25
CA GLU A 87 15.31 30.65 12.19
C GLU A 87 14.54 30.49 10.89
N ALA A 88 14.20 29.25 10.51
CA ALA A 88 13.40 29.00 9.32
C ALA A 88 12.04 29.71 9.36
N MET A 89 11.37 29.80 10.52
CA MET A 89 10.12 30.58 10.67
C MET A 89 10.34 32.08 10.53
N ASN A 90 11.42 32.61 11.10
CA ASN A 90 11.73 34.04 11.04
C ASN A 90 12.11 34.49 9.62
N ASP A 91 12.86 33.67 8.92
CA ASP A 91 13.39 33.98 7.58
C ASP A 91 12.42 33.58 6.45
N ASN A 92 11.23 33.07 6.79
CA ASN A 92 10.21 32.58 5.87
C ASN A 92 10.72 31.50 4.90
N VAL A 93 11.61 30.65 5.36
CA VAL A 93 12.13 29.49 4.62
C VAL A 93 11.60 28.18 5.19
N SER A 94 11.86 27.08 4.50
CA SER A 94 11.49 25.76 5.00
C SER A 94 12.61 25.17 5.86
N PHE A 95 12.23 24.44 6.91
CA PHE A 95 13.15 23.67 7.73
C PHE A 95 13.38 22.32 7.08
N GLU A 96 14.55 22.12 6.49
CA GLU A 96 14.86 21.01 5.59
C GLU A 96 16.22 20.41 5.92
N ALA A 97 16.35 19.12 5.60
CA ALA A 97 17.62 18.40 5.66
C ALA A 97 17.99 17.85 4.25
N PRO A 98 19.24 17.94 3.83
CA PRO A 98 19.69 17.41 2.55
C PRO A 98 19.75 15.87 2.60
N LEU A 99 19.24 15.21 1.57
CA LEU A 99 19.31 13.76 1.41
C LEU A 99 20.42 13.42 0.42
N TYR A 100 21.36 12.57 0.85
CA TYR A 100 22.43 12.01 0.05
C TYR A 100 22.24 10.51 -0.12
N VAL A 101 22.57 10.00 -1.30
CA VAL A 101 22.46 8.57 -1.61
C VAL A 101 23.69 8.11 -2.37
N ASN A 102 24.26 6.99 -1.96
CA ASN A 102 25.31 6.31 -2.70
C ASN A 102 24.70 5.55 -3.88
N VAL A 103 25.13 5.88 -5.06
CA VAL A 103 24.64 5.29 -6.31
C VAL A 103 25.77 4.54 -7.00
N GLU A 104 25.46 3.33 -7.42
CA GLU A 104 26.36 2.47 -8.18
C GLU A 104 25.83 2.32 -9.61
N LEU A 105 26.60 2.79 -10.57
CA LEU A 105 26.33 2.64 -11.99
C LEU A 105 27.20 1.52 -12.56
N THR A 106 26.56 0.46 -13.04
CA THR A 106 27.24 -0.68 -13.68
C THR A 106 27.05 -0.65 -15.18
N ASN A 107 28.15 -0.63 -15.91
CA ASN A 107 28.16 -0.89 -17.34
C ASN A 107 28.19 -2.40 -17.56
N LYS A 108 27.07 -2.99 -18.00
CA LYS A 108 26.95 -4.45 -18.21
C LYS A 108 27.78 -4.99 -19.37
N LEU A 109 28.17 -4.13 -20.31
CA LEU A 109 28.98 -4.54 -21.46
C LEU A 109 30.46 -4.66 -21.12
N THR A 110 30.99 -3.73 -20.32
CA THR A 110 32.40 -3.68 -19.94
C THR A 110 32.66 -4.29 -18.55
N GLY A 111 31.62 -4.40 -17.71
CA GLY A 111 31.75 -4.79 -16.30
C GLY A 111 32.29 -3.67 -15.41
N GLU A 112 32.43 -2.44 -15.93
CA GLU A 112 32.90 -1.29 -15.15
C GLU A 112 31.82 -0.83 -14.18
N VAL A 113 32.23 -0.55 -12.93
CA VAL A 113 31.35 -0.06 -11.86
C VAL A 113 31.85 1.31 -11.41
N LYS A 114 30.99 2.33 -11.49
CA LYS A 114 31.24 3.68 -10.99
C LYS A 114 30.34 3.96 -9.80
N THR A 115 30.94 4.35 -8.67
CA THR A 115 30.19 4.68 -7.44
C THR A 115 30.34 6.17 -7.15
N SER A 116 29.23 6.83 -6.79
CA SER A 116 29.22 8.24 -6.42
C SER A 116 28.17 8.53 -5.38
N GLU A 117 28.45 9.44 -4.44
CA GLU A 117 27.45 9.99 -3.53
C GLU A 117 26.73 11.15 -4.22
N LEU A 118 25.42 11.04 -4.38
CA LEU A 118 24.59 12.02 -5.06
C LEU A 118 23.67 12.75 -4.06
N TYR A 119 23.58 14.05 -4.23
CA TYR A 119 22.58 14.87 -3.55
C TYR A 119 21.24 14.76 -4.30
N LEU A 120 20.21 14.19 -3.61
CA LEU A 120 18.88 14.04 -4.20
C LEU A 120 17.96 15.25 -3.99
N GLY A 121 18.27 16.10 -3.02
CA GLY A 121 17.49 17.29 -2.73
C GLY A 121 17.34 17.56 -1.23
N ASP A 122 16.73 18.70 -0.93
CA ASP A 122 16.37 19.06 0.45
C ASP A 122 14.96 18.55 0.74
N TYR A 123 14.79 17.90 1.90
CA TYR A 123 13.52 17.33 2.34
C TYR A 123 13.06 18.01 3.63
N PRO A 124 11.75 18.34 3.75
CA PRO A 124 11.22 18.89 4.99
C PRO A 124 11.57 18.00 6.17
N TRP A 125 12.06 18.61 7.25
CA TRP A 125 12.49 17.90 8.44
C TRP A 125 11.50 18.15 9.59
N MET A 126 11.19 17.10 10.35
CA MET A 126 10.26 17.20 11.47
C MET A 126 10.93 17.89 12.67
N THR A 127 10.23 18.86 13.26
CA THR A 127 10.64 19.52 14.49
C THR A 127 10.43 18.64 15.71
N GLU A 128 10.99 19.02 16.84
CA GLU A 128 10.75 18.33 18.12
C GLU A 128 9.27 18.36 18.57
N ARG A 129 8.50 19.30 18.04
CA ARG A 129 7.05 19.42 18.28
C ARG A 129 6.20 18.50 17.39
N GLY A 130 6.82 17.69 16.51
CA GLY A 130 6.10 16.83 15.56
C GLY A 130 5.46 17.58 14.39
N THR A 131 5.96 18.78 14.09
CA THR A 131 5.50 19.67 13.02
C THR A 131 6.56 19.82 11.94
N PHE A 132 6.19 20.47 10.84
CA PHE A 132 7.07 20.84 9.73
C PHE A 132 6.98 22.35 9.53
N VAL A 133 8.10 23.00 9.28
CA VAL A 133 8.11 24.42 8.87
C VAL A 133 8.27 24.47 7.36
N VAL A 134 7.30 25.03 6.68
CA VAL A 134 7.27 25.17 5.23
C VAL A 134 7.02 26.64 4.86
N ASN A 135 8.01 27.27 4.22
CA ASN A 135 7.97 28.70 3.88
C ASN A 135 7.62 29.58 5.12
N GLY A 136 8.30 29.31 6.23
CA GLY A 136 8.10 30.04 7.49
C GLY A 136 6.84 29.66 8.27
N SER A 137 5.92 28.89 7.69
CA SER A 137 4.69 28.47 8.37
C SER A 137 4.85 27.10 9.01
N GLU A 138 4.54 27.01 10.30
CA GLU A 138 4.51 25.73 11.02
C GLU A 138 3.23 24.95 10.67
N ARG A 139 3.40 23.71 10.24
CA ARG A 139 2.33 22.83 9.77
C ARG A 139 2.44 21.45 10.38
N VAL A 140 1.31 20.78 10.55
CA VAL A 140 1.25 19.38 10.99
C VAL A 140 0.64 18.51 9.90
N VAL A 141 1.19 17.31 9.72
CA VAL A 141 0.58 16.30 8.86
C VAL A 141 -0.45 15.54 9.68
N VAL A 142 -1.72 15.74 9.36
CA VAL A 142 -2.84 15.13 10.08
C VAL A 142 -2.91 13.64 9.75
N SER A 143 -2.87 12.79 10.77
CA SER A 143 -3.08 11.35 10.64
C SER A 143 -4.47 11.06 10.08
N GLN A 144 -4.57 10.08 9.18
CA GLN A 144 -5.81 9.73 8.48
C GLN A 144 -6.35 8.39 8.98
N LEU A 145 -7.64 8.35 9.32
CA LEU A 145 -8.34 7.11 9.61
C LEU A 145 -8.85 6.52 8.30
N ILE A 146 -8.22 5.44 7.85
CA ILE A 146 -8.54 4.77 6.57
C ILE A 146 -9.07 3.37 6.80
N ARG A 147 -9.74 2.79 5.80
CA ARG A 147 -10.06 1.36 5.79
C ARG A 147 -8.78 0.55 5.75
N SER A 148 -8.72 -0.52 6.53
CA SER A 148 -7.56 -1.42 6.53
C SER A 148 -7.47 -2.16 5.20
N ALA A 149 -6.25 -2.49 4.78
CA ALA A 149 -6.07 -3.47 3.73
C ALA A 149 -6.58 -4.84 4.19
N GLY A 150 -7.09 -5.64 3.26
CA GLY A 150 -7.66 -6.95 3.52
C GLY A 150 -8.83 -7.28 2.61
N ILE A 151 -9.62 -8.26 3.01
CA ILE A 151 -10.86 -8.63 2.36
C ILE A 151 -12.05 -8.41 3.29
N PHE A 152 -13.15 -7.90 2.74
CA PHE A 152 -14.39 -7.63 3.46
C PHE A 152 -15.56 -8.11 2.63
N PHE A 153 -16.42 -8.93 3.23
CA PHE A 153 -17.65 -9.40 2.59
C PHE A 153 -18.77 -8.43 2.89
N THR A 154 -19.48 -8.03 1.85
CA THR A 154 -20.56 -7.04 1.91
C THR A 154 -21.88 -7.69 1.49
N ALA A 155 -22.99 -7.18 1.98
CA ALA A 155 -24.32 -7.59 1.53
C ALA A 155 -25.07 -6.39 0.99
N GLU A 156 -25.77 -6.59 -0.13
CA GLU A 156 -26.73 -5.65 -0.69
C GLU A 156 -28.12 -6.27 -0.68
N ARG A 157 -29.08 -5.59 -0.06
CA ARG A 157 -30.46 -6.08 0.00
C ARG A 157 -31.20 -5.70 -1.29
N ILE A 158 -31.65 -6.69 -2.03
CA ILE A 158 -32.47 -6.51 -3.22
C ILE A 158 -33.79 -7.27 -2.99
N GLY A 159 -34.88 -6.53 -2.79
CA GLY A 159 -36.15 -7.11 -2.35
C GLY A 159 -36.06 -7.69 -0.94
N ASP A 160 -36.39 -8.97 -0.81
CA ASP A 160 -36.39 -9.66 0.50
C ASP A 160 -35.13 -10.50 0.75
N ARG A 161 -34.17 -10.53 -0.18
CA ARG A 161 -32.97 -11.34 -0.08
C ARG A 161 -31.72 -10.46 -0.06
N ASN A 162 -30.71 -10.89 0.72
CA ASN A 162 -29.37 -10.32 0.66
C ASN A 162 -28.54 -11.00 -0.42
N TYR A 163 -27.85 -10.19 -1.23
CA TYR A 163 -26.86 -10.64 -2.21
C TYR A 163 -25.48 -10.24 -1.73
N TYR A 164 -24.60 -11.22 -1.62
CA TYR A 164 -23.29 -11.01 -1.05
C TYR A 164 -22.27 -10.71 -2.10
N GLY A 165 -21.32 -9.87 -1.75
CA GLY A 165 -20.15 -9.55 -2.53
C GLY A 165 -18.94 -9.45 -1.62
N ALA A 166 -17.80 -9.10 -2.20
CA ALA A 166 -16.58 -8.89 -1.43
C ALA A 166 -15.81 -7.67 -1.96
N LYS A 167 -15.07 -7.01 -1.08
CA LYS A 167 -14.14 -5.93 -1.43
C LYS A 167 -12.75 -6.31 -0.97
N MET A 168 -11.85 -6.58 -1.90
CA MET A 168 -10.44 -6.76 -1.63
C MET A 168 -9.74 -5.42 -1.76
N ILE A 169 -9.21 -4.92 -0.64
CA ILE A 169 -8.53 -3.64 -0.54
C ILE A 169 -7.04 -3.92 -0.34
N PRO A 170 -6.19 -3.76 -1.35
CA PRO A 170 -4.76 -3.86 -1.19
C PRO A 170 -4.19 -2.62 -0.49
N GLY A 171 -2.99 -2.73 0.07
CA GLY A 171 -2.22 -1.56 0.53
C GLY A 171 -1.77 -0.69 -0.64
N ARG A 172 -1.48 -1.33 -1.78
CA ARG A 172 -1.10 -0.70 -3.05
C ARG A 172 -1.63 -1.52 -4.22
N GLY A 173 -2.19 -0.85 -5.23
CA GLY A 173 -2.68 -1.47 -6.45
C GLY A 173 -4.19 -1.34 -6.63
N ALA A 174 -4.72 -2.06 -7.61
CA ALA A 174 -6.12 -2.00 -7.99
C ALA A 174 -7.01 -2.73 -6.98
N TRP A 175 -8.15 -2.14 -6.63
CA TRP A 175 -9.18 -2.77 -5.82
C TRP A 175 -9.94 -3.80 -6.63
N LEU A 176 -10.33 -4.90 -6.00
CA LEU A 176 -11.25 -5.88 -6.56
C LEU A 176 -12.56 -5.85 -5.77
N GLU A 177 -13.65 -5.54 -6.46
CA GLU A 177 -14.99 -5.50 -5.87
C GLU A 177 -15.85 -6.56 -6.55
N PHE A 178 -16.30 -7.54 -5.79
CA PHE A 178 -17.16 -8.64 -6.24
C PHE A 178 -18.61 -8.31 -5.88
N GLU A 179 -19.53 -8.59 -6.81
CA GLU A 179 -20.96 -8.35 -6.63
C GLU A 179 -21.74 -9.56 -7.16
N THR A 180 -22.72 -10.02 -6.41
CA THR A 180 -23.69 -11.03 -6.89
C THR A 180 -24.93 -10.30 -7.40
N ALA A 181 -25.32 -10.54 -8.63
CA ALA A 181 -26.54 -10.01 -9.22
C ALA A 181 -27.76 -10.83 -8.81
N ALA A 182 -28.98 -10.28 -8.96
CA ALA A 182 -30.23 -10.94 -8.61
C ALA A 182 -30.48 -12.27 -9.37
N ASN A 183 -29.83 -12.47 -10.51
CA ASN A 183 -29.88 -13.73 -11.29
C ASN A 183 -28.84 -14.77 -10.82
N GLY A 184 -28.13 -14.53 -9.72
CA GLY A 184 -27.09 -15.41 -9.21
C GLY A 184 -25.71 -15.24 -9.85
N ALA A 185 -25.57 -14.44 -10.91
CA ALA A 185 -24.28 -14.25 -11.57
C ALA A 185 -23.34 -13.36 -10.74
N ILE A 186 -22.09 -13.81 -10.56
CA ILE A 186 -21.07 -13.09 -9.80
C ILE A 186 -20.17 -12.31 -10.76
N TYR A 187 -20.07 -11.01 -10.53
CA TYR A 187 -19.23 -10.08 -11.29
C TYR A 187 -18.12 -9.51 -10.45
N VAL A 188 -17.03 -9.09 -11.10
CA VAL A 188 -15.92 -8.37 -10.48
C VAL A 188 -15.70 -7.03 -11.17
N LYS A 189 -15.47 -5.98 -10.39
CA LYS A 189 -15.00 -4.67 -10.84
C LYS A 189 -13.54 -4.52 -10.43
N ILE A 190 -12.70 -4.17 -11.38
CA ILE A 190 -11.28 -3.90 -11.15
C ILE A 190 -11.11 -2.39 -11.12
N ASP A 191 -10.61 -1.85 -10.00
CA ASP A 191 -10.39 -0.41 -9.79
C ASP A 191 -11.60 0.45 -10.15
N ARG A 192 -12.81 0.01 -9.73
CA ARG A 192 -14.11 0.68 -9.99
C ARG A 192 -14.44 0.85 -11.48
N ARG A 193 -13.78 0.08 -12.36
CA ARG A 193 -14.08 0.05 -13.79
C ARG A 193 -15.36 -0.75 -14.09
N ARG A 194 -15.63 -0.98 -15.36
CA ARG A 194 -16.80 -1.76 -15.80
C ARG A 194 -16.72 -3.19 -15.26
N LYS A 195 -17.84 -3.73 -14.83
CA LYS A 195 -17.95 -5.11 -14.33
C LYS A 195 -17.61 -6.14 -15.40
N ILE A 196 -16.95 -7.20 -14.98
CA ILE A 196 -16.53 -8.36 -15.76
C ILE A 196 -17.10 -9.59 -15.07
N ALA A 197 -17.45 -10.63 -15.83
CA ALA A 197 -17.81 -11.90 -15.22
C ALA A 197 -16.62 -12.46 -14.42
N VAL A 198 -16.89 -13.00 -13.23
CA VAL A 198 -15.78 -13.55 -12.39
C VAL A 198 -15.10 -14.72 -13.11
N THR A 199 -15.85 -15.49 -13.91
CA THR A 199 -15.31 -16.57 -14.75
C THR A 199 -14.35 -16.04 -15.81
N THR A 200 -14.62 -14.89 -16.43
CA THR A 200 -13.69 -14.23 -17.36
C THR A 200 -12.36 -13.91 -16.67
N LEU A 201 -12.40 -13.41 -15.43
CA LEU A 201 -11.15 -13.15 -14.67
C LEU A 201 -10.39 -14.45 -14.37
N LEU A 202 -11.08 -15.50 -13.89
CA LEU A 202 -10.47 -16.80 -13.62
C LEU A 202 -9.89 -17.44 -14.89
N ARG A 203 -10.57 -17.32 -16.05
CA ARG A 203 -10.05 -17.81 -17.34
C ARG A 203 -8.79 -17.06 -17.76
N ALA A 204 -8.77 -15.74 -17.59
CA ALA A 204 -7.59 -14.91 -17.88
C ALA A 204 -6.39 -15.31 -17.01
N LEU A 205 -6.65 -15.86 -15.82
CA LEU A 205 -5.63 -16.30 -14.85
C LEU A 205 -5.29 -17.80 -14.94
N GLY A 206 -5.84 -18.54 -15.94
CA GLY A 206 -5.43 -19.91 -16.25
C GLY A 206 -6.52 -20.96 -16.26
N TYR A 207 -7.71 -20.72 -15.68
CA TYR A 207 -8.84 -21.67 -15.71
C TYR A 207 -9.67 -21.53 -16.98
N GLY A 208 -9.10 -21.90 -18.14
CA GLY A 208 -9.67 -21.60 -19.47
C GLY A 208 -10.98 -22.31 -19.82
N THR A 209 -11.29 -23.48 -19.25
CA THR A 209 -12.45 -24.30 -19.65
C THR A 209 -13.62 -24.22 -18.67
N ASN A 210 -14.84 -24.43 -19.18
CA ASN A 210 -16.04 -24.52 -18.32
C ASN A 210 -15.92 -25.68 -17.32
N THR A 211 -15.33 -26.78 -17.73
CA THR A 211 -15.17 -27.98 -16.91
C THR A 211 -14.26 -27.67 -15.71
N SER A 212 -13.12 -27.03 -15.95
CA SER A 212 -12.21 -26.66 -14.87
C SER A 212 -12.83 -25.67 -13.88
N LEU A 213 -13.64 -24.72 -14.36
CA LEU A 213 -14.36 -23.78 -13.50
C LEU A 213 -15.43 -24.48 -12.64
N LYS A 214 -16.21 -25.40 -13.22
CA LYS A 214 -17.22 -26.16 -12.47
C LYS A 214 -16.58 -27.09 -11.44
N GLU A 215 -15.49 -27.75 -11.79
CA GLU A 215 -14.78 -28.65 -10.89
C GLU A 215 -14.19 -27.90 -9.69
N LEU A 216 -13.71 -26.66 -9.90
CA LEU A 216 -13.13 -25.82 -8.87
C LEU A 216 -14.11 -25.47 -7.74
N PHE A 217 -15.41 -25.32 -8.03
CA PHE A 217 -16.44 -24.92 -7.08
C PHE A 217 -17.47 -26.02 -6.79
N LYS A 218 -17.27 -27.25 -7.30
CA LYS A 218 -18.22 -28.35 -7.22
C LYS A 218 -18.72 -28.65 -5.79
N ASP A 219 -17.83 -28.57 -4.82
CA ASP A 219 -18.16 -28.92 -3.43
C ASP A 219 -18.92 -27.79 -2.69
N ILE A 220 -18.94 -26.58 -3.26
CA ILE A 220 -19.47 -25.39 -2.62
C ILE A 220 -20.72 -24.87 -3.34
N ASP A 221 -20.74 -24.95 -4.66
CA ASP A 221 -21.86 -24.50 -5.51
C ASP A 221 -22.89 -25.62 -5.73
N ASN A 222 -23.40 -26.16 -4.62
CA ASN A 222 -24.36 -27.26 -4.58
C ASN A 222 -25.71 -26.87 -3.92
N GLY A 223 -25.98 -25.56 -3.80
CA GLY A 223 -27.21 -25.01 -3.26
C GLY A 223 -28.37 -24.97 -4.25
N ASP A 224 -29.47 -24.31 -3.87
CA ASP A 224 -30.66 -24.12 -4.73
C ASP A 224 -30.36 -23.29 -5.99
N VAL A 225 -29.34 -22.43 -5.96
CA VAL A 225 -28.87 -21.59 -7.04
C VAL A 225 -27.46 -22.00 -7.43
N ASN A 226 -27.24 -22.39 -8.68
CA ASN A 226 -25.91 -22.68 -9.22
C ASN A 226 -25.28 -21.38 -9.73
N TYR A 227 -24.49 -20.73 -8.89
CA TYR A 227 -23.88 -19.42 -9.16
C TYR A 227 -22.86 -19.47 -10.29
N ILE A 228 -22.08 -20.55 -10.37
CA ILE A 228 -21.07 -20.74 -11.43
C ILE A 228 -21.72 -20.97 -12.78
N ASP A 229 -22.78 -21.76 -12.86
CA ASP A 229 -23.51 -21.96 -14.10
C ASP A 229 -24.19 -20.67 -14.56
N ALA A 230 -24.83 -19.94 -13.65
CA ALA A 230 -25.46 -18.65 -13.93
C ALA A 230 -24.49 -17.62 -14.53
N ILE A 231 -23.22 -17.62 -14.07
CA ILE A 231 -22.22 -16.68 -14.60
C ILE A 231 -21.58 -17.20 -15.90
N ILE A 232 -21.39 -18.51 -16.07
CA ILE A 232 -20.89 -19.11 -17.31
C ILE A 232 -21.84 -18.82 -18.48
N GLU A 233 -23.15 -18.82 -18.27
CA GLU A 233 -24.13 -18.41 -19.27
C GLU A 233 -24.00 -16.95 -19.73
N LYS A 234 -23.55 -16.08 -18.87
CA LYS A 234 -23.33 -14.63 -19.12
C LYS A 234 -21.93 -14.30 -19.60
N ASP A 235 -21.00 -15.23 -19.46
CA ASP A 235 -19.60 -15.07 -19.88
C ASP A 235 -19.50 -15.19 -21.40
N THR A 236 -18.99 -14.14 -22.02
CA THR A 236 -18.77 -14.08 -23.47
C THR A 236 -17.47 -14.76 -23.89
N SER A 237 -16.54 -14.98 -22.95
CA SER A 237 -15.26 -15.62 -23.22
C SER A 237 -15.34 -17.12 -23.08
N ARG A 238 -14.68 -17.84 -23.98
CA ARG A 238 -14.66 -19.32 -23.99
C ARG A 238 -13.29 -19.91 -23.70
N GLY A 239 -12.27 -19.09 -23.62
CA GLY A 239 -10.89 -19.51 -23.38
C GLY A 239 -10.03 -18.42 -22.77
N THR A 240 -8.80 -18.77 -22.38
CA THR A 240 -7.86 -17.86 -21.72
C THR A 240 -7.55 -16.61 -22.57
N ASN A 241 -7.31 -16.78 -23.87
CA ASN A 241 -6.93 -15.67 -24.74
C ASN A 241 -8.08 -14.67 -24.94
N GLU A 242 -9.31 -15.16 -25.13
CA GLU A 242 -10.50 -14.30 -25.25
C GLU A 242 -10.76 -13.55 -23.94
N ALA A 243 -10.62 -14.24 -22.82
CA ALA A 243 -10.78 -13.65 -21.50
C ALA A 243 -9.74 -12.55 -21.22
N LEU A 244 -8.47 -12.75 -21.56
CA LEU A 244 -7.43 -11.74 -21.46
C LEU A 244 -7.77 -10.48 -22.28
N ILE A 245 -8.22 -10.66 -23.52
CA ILE A 245 -8.62 -9.55 -24.39
C ILE A 245 -9.84 -8.82 -23.83
N GLU A 246 -10.81 -9.54 -23.26
CA GLU A 246 -11.99 -8.92 -22.66
C GLU A 246 -11.63 -8.12 -21.42
N VAL A 247 -10.83 -8.67 -20.51
CA VAL A 247 -10.31 -7.94 -19.32
C VAL A 247 -9.57 -6.67 -19.75
N PHE A 248 -8.70 -6.77 -20.76
CA PHE A 248 -7.96 -5.64 -21.29
C PHE A 248 -8.88 -4.53 -21.81
N ARG A 249 -9.87 -4.88 -22.65
CA ARG A 249 -10.82 -3.89 -23.21
C ARG A 249 -11.68 -3.21 -22.14
N LYS A 250 -12.01 -3.90 -21.05
CA LYS A 250 -12.77 -3.31 -19.94
C LYS A 250 -11.93 -2.33 -19.11
N ILE A 251 -10.63 -2.61 -18.96
CA ILE A 251 -9.71 -1.77 -18.19
C ILE A 251 -9.18 -0.60 -19.04
N ARG A 252 -8.85 -0.85 -20.32
CA ARG A 252 -8.31 0.15 -21.26
C ARG A 252 -9.15 0.23 -22.54
N PRO A 253 -10.32 0.85 -22.48
CA PRO A 253 -11.12 1.04 -23.67
C PRO A 253 -10.41 1.98 -24.65
N GLY A 254 -10.27 1.53 -25.90
CA GLY A 254 -9.64 2.32 -26.98
C GLY A 254 -8.22 1.90 -27.33
N ASP A 255 -7.53 1.15 -26.48
CA ASP A 255 -6.20 0.62 -26.79
C ASP A 255 -6.29 -0.66 -27.62
N LEU A 256 -5.24 -0.93 -28.41
CA LEU A 256 -5.16 -2.16 -29.21
C LEU A 256 -5.04 -3.39 -28.29
N ALA A 257 -6.10 -4.19 -28.27
CA ALA A 257 -6.17 -5.40 -27.46
C ALA A 257 -5.53 -6.59 -28.21
N THR A 258 -4.27 -6.88 -27.93
CA THR A 258 -3.58 -8.13 -28.32
C THR A 258 -3.45 -9.03 -27.10
N VAL A 259 -3.29 -10.34 -27.31
CA VAL A 259 -3.13 -11.31 -26.21
C VAL A 259 -1.89 -10.99 -25.38
N ASP A 260 -0.78 -10.66 -26.03
CA ASP A 260 0.49 -10.36 -25.33
C ASP A 260 0.41 -9.08 -24.49
N ASN A 261 -0.21 -8.02 -25.04
CA ASN A 261 -0.43 -6.79 -24.28
C ASN A 261 -1.36 -7.01 -23.09
N ALA A 262 -2.42 -7.82 -23.28
CA ALA A 262 -3.36 -8.14 -22.23
C ALA A 262 -2.71 -8.98 -21.13
N LYS A 263 -1.93 -9.99 -21.48
CA LYS A 263 -1.19 -10.84 -20.56
C LYS A 263 -0.20 -9.99 -19.74
N THR A 264 0.63 -9.20 -20.40
CA THR A 264 1.59 -8.30 -19.75
C THR A 264 0.90 -7.30 -18.81
N MET A 265 -0.27 -6.78 -19.21
CA MET A 265 -1.04 -5.87 -18.36
C MET A 265 -1.55 -6.57 -17.10
N VAL A 266 -2.14 -7.74 -17.21
CA VAL A 266 -2.67 -8.53 -16.07
C VAL A 266 -1.54 -8.94 -15.14
N GLU A 267 -0.42 -9.44 -15.68
CA GLU A 267 0.76 -9.81 -14.90
C GLU A 267 1.31 -8.62 -14.11
N ARG A 268 1.49 -7.48 -14.76
CA ARG A 268 1.96 -6.26 -14.09
C ARG A 268 0.97 -5.67 -13.10
N MET A 269 -0.33 -5.90 -13.30
CA MET A 269 -1.37 -5.33 -12.43
C MET A 269 -1.51 -6.09 -11.13
N PHE A 270 -1.37 -7.42 -11.13
CA PHE A 270 -1.70 -8.26 -9.99
C PHE A 270 -0.53 -9.05 -9.42
N PHE A 271 0.50 -9.36 -10.21
CA PHE A 271 1.60 -10.23 -9.82
C PHE A 271 2.94 -9.50 -9.67
N ASP A 272 3.02 -8.23 -10.07
CA ASP A 272 4.19 -7.39 -9.86
C ASP A 272 4.12 -6.72 -8.49
N PHE A 273 4.98 -7.14 -7.55
CA PHE A 273 5.04 -6.59 -6.20
C PHE A 273 5.28 -5.07 -6.17
N LYS A 274 5.98 -4.52 -7.17
CA LYS A 274 6.18 -3.06 -7.29
C LYS A 274 4.86 -2.31 -7.52
N ARG A 275 3.84 -2.98 -8.06
CA ARG A 275 2.54 -2.39 -8.43
C ARG A 275 1.37 -2.85 -7.59
N PHE A 276 1.40 -4.09 -7.11
CA PHE A 276 0.35 -4.67 -6.29
C PHE A 276 0.94 -5.26 -5.01
N ASP A 277 0.47 -4.77 -3.87
CA ASP A 277 0.88 -5.26 -2.56
C ASP A 277 -0.33 -5.21 -1.62
N VAL A 278 -0.78 -6.35 -1.15
CA VAL A 278 -1.84 -6.41 -0.13
C VAL A 278 -1.38 -5.86 1.21
N SER A 279 -0.10 -5.58 1.40
CA SER A 279 0.59 -5.17 2.62
C SER A 279 0.68 -6.26 3.69
N ARG A 280 1.55 -6.06 4.69
CA ARG A 280 1.69 -6.99 5.82
C ARG A 280 0.37 -7.18 6.58
N VAL A 281 -0.34 -6.07 6.81
CA VAL A 281 -1.65 -6.07 7.49
C VAL A 281 -2.72 -6.75 6.64
N GLY A 282 -2.73 -6.47 5.34
CA GLY A 282 -3.70 -7.09 4.42
C GLY A 282 -3.53 -8.59 4.32
N ARG A 283 -2.30 -9.11 4.18
CA ARG A 283 -2.04 -10.56 4.16
C ARG A 283 -2.49 -11.23 5.46
N TYR A 284 -2.16 -10.62 6.60
CA TYR A 284 -2.62 -11.12 7.90
C TYR A 284 -4.16 -11.21 7.97
N LYS A 285 -4.88 -10.15 7.59
CA LYS A 285 -6.35 -10.13 7.62
C LYS A 285 -6.98 -11.09 6.60
N ILE A 286 -6.40 -11.23 5.41
CA ILE A 286 -6.85 -12.21 4.42
C ILE A 286 -6.71 -13.63 4.96
N ASN A 287 -5.54 -13.96 5.53
CA ASN A 287 -5.31 -15.25 6.16
C ASN A 287 -6.32 -15.54 7.27
N GLN A 288 -6.51 -14.58 8.17
CA GLN A 288 -7.46 -14.73 9.28
C GLN A 288 -8.89 -14.93 8.79
N ARG A 289 -9.33 -14.17 7.78
CA ARG A 289 -10.72 -14.21 7.28
C ARG A 289 -11.02 -15.43 6.43
N LEU A 290 -10.04 -15.92 5.67
CA LEU A 290 -10.19 -17.08 4.78
C LEU A 290 -9.63 -18.39 5.35
N GLY A 291 -9.11 -18.38 6.58
CA GLY A 291 -8.56 -19.57 7.24
C GLY A 291 -7.23 -20.05 6.65
N PHE A 292 -6.41 -19.16 6.09
CA PHE A 292 -5.11 -19.49 5.55
C PHE A 292 -3.99 -19.30 6.58
N ASP A 293 -2.91 -20.07 6.42
CA ASP A 293 -1.64 -19.88 7.15
C ASP A 293 -0.50 -19.64 6.16
N ILE A 294 -0.60 -18.54 5.40
CA ILE A 294 0.34 -18.18 4.37
C ILE A 294 1.39 -17.23 4.95
N PRO A 295 2.70 -17.51 4.80
CA PRO A 295 3.77 -16.64 5.28
C PRO A 295 3.66 -15.22 4.70
N ASN A 296 3.91 -14.21 5.54
CA ASN A 296 3.82 -12.80 5.17
C ASN A 296 5.10 -12.29 4.49
N THR A 297 5.49 -12.93 3.38
CA THR A 297 6.64 -12.57 2.55
C THR A 297 6.21 -11.67 1.38
N ALA A 298 7.15 -11.00 0.73
CA ALA A 298 6.87 -10.15 -0.43
C ALA A 298 6.19 -10.94 -1.56
N GLU A 299 6.62 -12.16 -1.81
CA GLU A 299 6.06 -13.07 -2.83
C GLU A 299 4.58 -13.41 -2.57
N ASN A 300 4.20 -13.53 -1.30
CA ASN A 300 2.83 -13.86 -0.91
C ASN A 300 1.93 -12.64 -0.73
N ARG A 301 2.47 -11.42 -0.88
CA ARG A 301 1.71 -10.17 -0.79
C ARG A 301 1.18 -9.66 -2.13
N VAL A 302 1.41 -10.39 -3.22
CA VAL A 302 0.73 -10.18 -4.50
C VAL A 302 -0.62 -10.90 -4.52
N LEU A 303 -1.43 -10.69 -5.56
CA LEU A 303 -2.68 -11.42 -5.74
C LEU A 303 -2.37 -12.90 -5.98
N ARG A 304 -3.01 -13.78 -5.25
CA ARG A 304 -2.89 -15.23 -5.41
C ARG A 304 -4.18 -15.80 -5.97
N LEU A 305 -4.07 -16.84 -6.78
CA LEU A 305 -5.24 -17.53 -7.33
C LEU A 305 -6.08 -18.17 -6.25
N GLU A 306 -5.42 -18.76 -5.24
CA GLU A 306 -6.08 -19.37 -4.09
C GLU A 306 -6.91 -18.35 -3.30
N ASP A 307 -6.41 -17.10 -3.16
CA ASP A 307 -7.16 -16.03 -2.53
C ASP A 307 -8.46 -15.74 -3.31
N LEU A 308 -8.40 -15.65 -4.65
CA LEU A 308 -9.58 -15.41 -5.50
C LEU A 308 -10.59 -16.55 -5.41
N ILE A 309 -10.13 -17.79 -5.47
CA ILE A 309 -10.99 -18.96 -5.35
C ILE A 309 -11.70 -18.97 -4.00
N ALA A 310 -10.96 -18.75 -2.92
CA ALA A 310 -11.53 -18.72 -1.57
C ALA A 310 -12.53 -17.55 -1.40
N ILE A 311 -12.26 -16.39 -2.00
CA ILE A 311 -13.18 -15.25 -1.99
C ILE A 311 -14.51 -15.61 -2.67
N ILE A 312 -14.44 -16.20 -3.85
CA ILE A 312 -15.64 -16.59 -4.60
C ILE A 312 -16.40 -17.69 -3.85
N SER A 313 -15.68 -18.66 -3.31
CA SER A 313 -16.25 -19.74 -2.49
C SER A 313 -17.00 -19.18 -1.28
N GLU A 314 -16.41 -18.23 -0.57
CA GLU A 314 -17.04 -17.60 0.58
C GLU A 314 -18.25 -16.73 0.16
N ILE A 315 -18.22 -16.06 -0.98
CA ILE A 315 -19.38 -15.34 -1.53
C ILE A 315 -20.53 -16.32 -1.79
N ILE A 316 -20.27 -17.47 -2.42
CA ILE A 316 -21.28 -18.50 -2.67
C ILE A 316 -21.84 -19.03 -1.34
N ARG A 317 -20.98 -19.35 -0.38
CA ARG A 317 -21.39 -19.81 0.95
C ARG A 317 -22.30 -18.80 1.66
N LEU A 318 -21.92 -17.53 1.67
CA LEU A 318 -22.70 -16.46 2.31
C LEU A 318 -24.04 -16.22 1.61
N ASN A 319 -24.09 -16.33 0.28
CA ASN A 319 -25.35 -16.25 -0.47
C ASN A 319 -26.30 -17.41 -0.14
N ASN A 320 -25.76 -18.59 0.23
CA ASN A 320 -26.55 -19.75 0.63
C ASN A 320 -26.97 -19.68 2.11
N THR A 321 -26.05 -19.26 3.02
CA THR A 321 -26.30 -19.25 4.47
C THR A 321 -26.99 -18.00 4.99
N GLN A 322 -26.93 -16.89 4.24
CA GLN A 322 -27.48 -15.58 4.64
C GLN A 322 -26.94 -15.06 5.98
N GLU A 323 -25.71 -15.41 6.33
CA GLU A 323 -25.04 -14.92 7.55
C GLU A 323 -24.78 -13.41 7.49
N PRO A 324 -24.56 -12.74 8.63
CA PRO A 324 -24.24 -11.30 8.63
C PRO A 324 -22.96 -10.97 7.83
N ALA A 325 -23.02 -9.90 7.06
CA ALA A 325 -21.86 -9.37 6.34
C ALA A 325 -20.87 -8.68 7.29
N ASP A 326 -19.63 -8.47 6.82
CA ASP A 326 -18.61 -7.75 7.58
C ASP A 326 -18.95 -6.25 7.65
N ASP A 327 -18.75 -5.61 8.79
CA ASP A 327 -18.82 -4.16 8.93
C ASP A 327 -17.47 -3.54 8.57
N ILE A 328 -17.39 -3.00 7.35
CA ILE A 328 -16.16 -2.37 6.82
C ILE A 328 -15.78 -1.13 7.62
N ASP A 329 -16.75 -0.41 8.18
CA ASP A 329 -16.53 0.86 8.85
C ASP A 329 -16.34 0.72 10.37
N ALA A 330 -16.46 -0.50 10.91
CA ALA A 330 -16.10 -0.79 12.28
C ALA A 330 -14.64 -0.45 12.59
N PHE A 331 -14.35 0.03 13.80
CA PHE A 331 -13.00 0.49 14.17
C PHE A 331 -11.91 -0.57 14.00
N HIS A 332 -12.21 -1.85 14.25
CA HIS A 332 -11.26 -2.94 14.05
C HIS A 332 -10.91 -3.20 12.57
N ASN A 333 -11.74 -2.69 11.64
CA ASN A 333 -11.53 -2.74 10.20
C ASN A 333 -10.94 -1.45 9.64
N ARG A 334 -10.62 -0.50 10.50
CA ARG A 334 -9.96 0.76 10.14
C ARG A 334 -8.60 0.87 10.81
N ARG A 335 -7.69 1.59 10.18
CA ARG A 335 -6.37 1.88 10.74
C ARG A 335 -6.01 3.34 10.60
N VAL A 336 -5.09 3.78 11.43
CA VAL A 336 -4.53 5.13 11.36
C VAL A 336 -3.34 5.11 10.41
N LYS A 337 -3.38 5.97 9.40
CA LYS A 337 -2.27 6.23 8.48
C LYS A 337 -1.54 7.47 8.95
N MET A 338 -0.29 7.31 9.37
CA MET A 338 0.49 8.34 10.02
C MET A 338 1.40 9.09 9.03
N VAL A 339 2.11 10.08 9.55
CA VAL A 339 2.96 10.99 8.78
C VAL A 339 4.02 10.26 7.96
N GLY A 340 4.73 9.30 8.53
CA GLY A 340 5.78 8.55 7.82
C GLY A 340 5.24 7.88 6.56
N GLU A 341 4.16 7.12 6.70
CA GLU A 341 3.50 6.45 5.56
C GLU A 341 2.94 7.44 4.51
N LEU A 342 2.42 8.60 4.96
CA LEU A 342 1.92 9.62 4.05
C LEU A 342 3.05 10.24 3.22
N VAL A 343 4.16 10.59 3.88
CA VAL A 343 5.36 11.15 3.23
C VAL A 343 6.02 10.08 2.36
N GLY A 344 6.21 8.86 2.87
CA GLY A 344 6.79 7.74 2.13
C GLY A 344 6.05 7.44 0.83
N ARG A 345 4.70 7.53 0.85
CA ARG A 345 3.90 7.39 -0.37
C ARG A 345 4.22 8.45 -1.41
N GLN A 346 4.37 9.71 -1.00
CA GLN A 346 4.70 10.80 -1.93
C GLN A 346 6.14 10.67 -2.44
N PHE A 347 7.07 10.31 -1.56
CA PHE A 347 8.45 10.03 -1.92
C PHE A 347 8.52 8.93 -2.99
N ARG A 348 7.82 7.82 -2.79
CA ARG A 348 7.72 6.72 -3.77
C ARG A 348 7.20 7.19 -5.13
N VAL A 349 6.20 8.07 -5.17
CA VAL A 349 5.69 8.64 -6.44
C VAL A 349 6.77 9.45 -7.15
N GLY A 350 7.57 10.21 -6.40
CA GLY A 350 8.75 10.92 -6.92
C GLY A 350 9.79 9.96 -7.50
N MET A 351 10.12 8.91 -6.76
CA MET A 351 11.07 7.88 -7.18
C MET A 351 10.64 7.16 -8.46
N LEU A 352 9.35 6.81 -8.60
CA LEU A 352 8.82 6.20 -9.83
C LEU A 352 8.91 7.11 -11.06
N ARG A 353 8.78 8.43 -10.84
CA ARG A 353 9.01 9.41 -11.93
C ARG A 353 10.48 9.51 -12.30
N MET A 354 11.35 9.49 -11.29
CA MET A 354 12.79 9.48 -11.46
C MET A 354 13.25 8.22 -12.20
N ASP A 355 12.78 7.03 -11.78
CA ASP A 355 13.05 5.75 -12.47
C ASP A 355 12.76 5.84 -13.97
N ARG A 356 11.60 6.38 -14.35
CA ARG A 356 11.23 6.56 -15.76
C ARG A 356 12.22 7.49 -16.48
N ASN A 357 12.53 8.64 -15.89
CA ASN A 357 13.45 9.60 -16.49
C ASN A 357 14.87 9.03 -16.63
N ILE A 358 15.33 8.25 -15.65
CA ILE A 358 16.63 7.56 -15.71
C ILE A 358 16.62 6.56 -16.87
N ARG A 359 15.61 5.71 -16.99
CA ARG A 359 15.51 4.72 -18.10
C ARG A 359 15.49 5.39 -19.46
N ASP A 360 14.73 6.48 -19.60
CA ASP A 360 14.68 7.26 -20.85
C ASP A 360 16.06 7.80 -21.20
N ARG A 361 16.79 8.37 -20.24
CA ARG A 361 18.15 8.90 -20.45
C ARG A 361 19.17 7.80 -20.75
N MET A 362 19.15 6.69 -19.99
CA MET A 362 20.05 5.55 -20.21
C MET A 362 19.90 4.95 -21.60
N SER A 363 18.69 5.01 -22.17
CA SER A 363 18.42 4.46 -23.50
C SER A 363 19.03 5.28 -24.64
N VAL A 364 19.27 6.58 -24.41
CA VAL A 364 19.79 7.54 -25.42
C VAL A 364 21.25 7.90 -25.14
N ALA A 365 21.74 7.68 -23.94
CA ALA A 365 23.07 8.12 -23.52
C ALA A 365 24.20 7.32 -24.21
N ASP A 366 25.31 8.01 -24.43
CA ASP A 366 26.59 7.39 -24.84
C ASP A 366 27.15 6.63 -23.62
N ILE A 367 27.31 5.32 -23.79
CA ILE A 367 27.64 4.38 -22.70
C ILE A 367 28.98 4.73 -22.04
N ASP A 368 29.95 5.19 -22.82
CA ASP A 368 31.29 5.48 -22.33
C ASP A 368 31.40 6.83 -21.57
N ALA A 369 30.46 7.73 -21.81
CA ALA A 369 30.44 9.06 -21.20
C ALA A 369 29.48 9.18 -19.98
N VAL A 370 28.73 8.12 -19.67
CA VAL A 370 27.72 8.15 -18.58
C VAL A 370 28.40 8.14 -17.22
N THR A 371 27.95 9.05 -16.36
CA THR A 371 28.28 9.10 -14.94
C THR A 371 27.01 8.93 -14.12
N PRO A 372 27.12 8.46 -12.87
CA PRO A 372 25.99 8.35 -11.95
C PRO A 372 25.20 9.63 -11.76
#